data_963a9050abcb7c7600d0ce32914af468
#
_entry.id   963a9050abcb7c7600d0ce32914af468
#
_cell.length_a   1.000
_cell.length_b   1.000
_cell.length_c   1.000
_cell.angle_alpha   90.00
_cell.angle_beta   90.00
_cell.angle_gamma   90.00
#
_symmetry.space_group_name_H-M   'P 1'
#
loop_
_entity.id
_entity.type
_entity.pdbx_description
1 polymer ?
#
loop_
_entity_poly.entity_id
_entity_poly.type
_entity_poly.pdbx_seq_one_letter_code
_entity_poly.pdbx_strand_id
1 'polypeptide(L)' 'MVSAHFFVYIWGFYVELPNTVEGLVHVNTLRDDYYTFDKETYELRGDMTRKVYRLGQKVKVRVADADTFLKTVDFTVVHP' A
#
# COMPACT_ATOMS: atom_id res chain seq x y z
N MET A 1 9.00 5.76 -10.19
CA MET A 1 8.72 5.13 -8.90
C MET A 1 9.23 5.95 -7.76
N VAL A 2 8.48 6.08 -6.72
CA VAL A 2 8.82 6.92 -5.59
C VAL A 2 8.51 6.24 -4.28
N SER A 3 9.22 6.64 -3.23
CA SER A 3 8.88 6.28 -1.86
C SER A 3 7.77 7.22 -1.39
N ALA A 4 6.83 6.70 -0.61
CA ALA A 4 5.68 7.48 -0.19
C ALA A 4 5.25 7.11 1.22
N HIS A 5 4.56 8.05 1.86
CA HIS A 5 3.89 7.81 3.14
C HIS A 5 2.53 7.18 2.88
N PHE A 6 2.02 6.40 3.84
CA PHE A 6 0.73 5.76 3.67
C PHE A 6 0.00 5.56 4.98
N PHE A 7 -1.31 5.40 4.85
CA PHE A 7 -2.20 4.94 5.92
C PHE A 7 -2.58 3.49 5.67
N VAL A 8 -2.67 2.70 6.73
CA VAL A 8 -2.94 1.27 6.65
C VAL A 8 -4.39 0.99 7.02
N TYR A 9 -5.03 0.14 6.21
CA TYR A 9 -6.41 -0.29 6.40
C TYR A 9 -6.52 -1.80 6.24
N ILE A 10 -7.67 -2.33 6.62
CA ILE A 10 -7.96 -3.75 6.48
C ILE A 10 -7.91 -4.23 5.02
N TRP A 11 -8.20 -3.34 4.06
CA TRP A 11 -8.18 -3.67 2.64
C TRP A 11 -6.88 -3.35 1.92
N GLY A 12 -5.93 -2.77 2.62
CA GLY A 12 -4.67 -2.35 2.04
C GLY A 12 -4.16 -1.08 2.67
N PHE A 13 -3.49 -0.26 1.89
CA PHE A 13 -2.98 1.01 2.42
C PHE A 13 -2.97 2.09 1.33
N TYR A 14 -3.21 3.31 1.77
CA TYR A 14 -3.10 4.49 0.92
C TYR A 14 -1.68 4.99 0.91
N VAL A 15 -1.25 5.39 -0.27
CA VAL A 15 0.07 5.94 -0.51
C VAL A 15 -0.10 7.36 -1.04
N GLU A 16 0.57 8.33 -0.42
CA GLU A 16 0.62 9.69 -0.91
C GLU A 16 1.99 9.95 -1.51
N LEU A 17 2.01 10.33 -2.77
CA LEU A 17 3.23 10.68 -3.47
C LEU A 17 3.66 12.12 -3.12
N PRO A 18 4.93 12.49 -3.35
CA PRO A 18 5.40 13.84 -3.06
C PRO A 18 4.64 14.95 -3.77
N ASN A 19 4.01 14.64 -4.91
CA ASN A 19 3.20 15.59 -5.68
C ASN A 19 1.74 15.62 -5.24
N THR A 20 1.44 15.08 -4.06
CA THR A 20 0.10 15.01 -3.44
C THR A 20 -0.90 14.06 -4.10
N VAL A 21 -0.49 13.32 -5.12
CA VAL A 21 -1.32 12.27 -5.69
C VAL A 21 -1.43 11.11 -4.70
N GLU A 22 -2.64 10.66 -4.42
CA GLU A 22 -2.91 9.55 -3.51
C GLU A 22 -3.48 8.37 -4.27
N GLY A 23 -3.18 7.19 -3.80
CA GLY A 23 -3.74 5.98 -4.36
C GLY A 23 -3.72 4.84 -3.36
N LEU A 24 -4.39 3.76 -3.71
CA LEU A 24 -4.57 2.60 -2.84
C LEU A 24 -3.76 1.43 -3.36
N VAL A 25 -3.03 0.78 -2.46
CA VAL A 25 -2.49 -0.55 -2.68
C VAL A 25 -3.44 -1.53 -2.03
N HIS A 26 -4.15 -2.33 -2.84
CA HIS A 26 -5.07 -3.33 -2.32
C HIS A 26 -4.30 -4.52 -1.76
N VAL A 27 -4.77 -5.03 -0.62
CA VAL A 27 -4.12 -6.15 0.04
C VAL A 27 -4.06 -7.40 -0.85
N ASN A 28 -5.05 -7.57 -1.71
CA ASN A 28 -5.08 -8.72 -2.62
C ASN A 28 -4.05 -8.65 -3.75
N THR A 29 -3.38 -7.50 -3.92
CA THR A 29 -2.26 -7.39 -4.88
C THR A 29 -0.92 -7.74 -4.25
N LEU A 30 -0.89 -7.89 -2.94
CA LEU A 30 0.31 -8.28 -2.20
C LEU A 30 0.38 -9.81 -2.18
N ARG A 31 0.94 -10.37 -3.25
CA ARG A 31 0.87 -11.82 -3.49
C ARG A 31 2.04 -12.61 -2.94
N ASP A 32 2.96 -11.94 -2.30
CA ASP A 32 4.13 -12.59 -1.69
C ASP A 32 3.79 -13.25 -0.35
N ASP A 33 2.63 -12.95 0.20
CA ASP A 33 2.21 -13.51 1.47
C ASP A 33 0.72 -13.26 1.70
N TYR A 34 0.18 -13.84 2.75
CA TYR A 34 -1.12 -13.46 3.30
C TYR A 34 -0.88 -12.39 4.36
N TYR A 35 -1.52 -11.24 4.19
CA TYR A 35 -1.38 -10.12 5.09
C TYR A 35 -2.61 -9.98 5.97
N THR A 36 -2.39 -9.88 7.27
CA THR A 36 -3.43 -9.69 8.26
C THR A 36 -3.32 -8.29 8.84
N PHE A 37 -4.44 -7.59 8.93
CA PHE A 37 -4.48 -6.28 9.54
C PHE A 37 -4.50 -6.42 11.06
N ASP A 38 -3.54 -5.78 11.73
CA ASP A 38 -3.49 -5.70 13.18
C ASP A 38 -4.04 -4.33 13.60
N LYS A 39 -5.23 -4.33 14.16
CA LYS A 39 -5.90 -3.09 14.54
C LYS A 39 -5.30 -2.42 15.77
N GLU A 40 -4.50 -3.13 16.55
CA GLU A 40 -3.86 -2.54 17.72
C GLU A 40 -2.64 -1.72 17.33
N THR A 41 -1.90 -2.19 16.34
CA THR A 41 -0.69 -1.52 15.87
C THR A 41 -0.89 -0.76 14.56
N TYR A 42 -2.04 -0.96 13.90
CA TYR A 42 -2.34 -0.43 12.57
C TYR A 42 -1.29 -0.85 11.55
N GLU A 43 -1.06 -2.14 11.49
CA GLU A 43 -0.11 -2.74 10.56
C GLU A 43 -0.77 -3.82 9.74
N LEU A 44 -0.28 -3.99 8.50
CA LEU A 44 -0.52 -5.20 7.73
C LEU A 44 0.72 -6.08 7.89
N ARG A 45 0.52 -7.29 8.38
CA ARG A 45 1.62 -8.21 8.67
C ARG A 45 1.48 -9.47 7.85
N GLY A 46 2.57 -9.86 7.19
CA GLY A 46 2.63 -11.10 6.45
C GLY A 46 2.77 -12.30 7.38
N ASP A 47 1.99 -13.35 7.12
CA ASP A 47 1.97 -14.54 7.98
C ASP A 47 3.28 -15.32 7.92
N MET A 48 3.84 -15.44 6.73
CA MET A 48 5.01 -16.29 6.50
C MET A 48 6.31 -15.49 6.49
N THR A 49 6.31 -14.38 5.76
CA THR A 49 7.53 -13.59 5.57
C THR A 49 7.80 -12.63 6.73
N ARG A 50 6.79 -12.37 7.54
CA ARG A 50 6.86 -11.41 8.63
C ARG A 50 7.07 -9.96 8.17
N LYS A 51 6.89 -9.69 6.88
CA LYS A 51 6.89 -8.33 6.39
C LYS A 51 5.76 -7.52 7.02
N VAL A 52 6.02 -6.25 7.23
CA VAL A 52 5.05 -5.35 7.86
C VAL A 52 4.94 -4.09 7.01
N TYR A 53 3.69 -3.68 6.77
CA TYR A 53 3.40 -2.36 6.21
C TYR A 53 2.68 -1.55 7.28
N ARG A 54 3.24 -0.39 7.61
CA ARG A 54 2.73 0.45 8.70
C ARG A 54 2.72 1.92 8.30
N LEU A 55 1.91 2.69 9.03
CA LEU A 55 1.81 4.14 8.85
C LEU A 55 3.19 4.80 8.96
N GLY A 56 3.48 5.68 8.02
CA GLY A 56 4.72 6.45 8.00
C GLY A 56 5.89 5.75 7.32
N GLN A 57 5.73 4.49 6.95
CA GLN A 57 6.77 3.75 6.23
C GLN A 57 6.86 4.25 4.79
N LYS A 58 8.04 4.21 4.22
CA LYS A 58 8.25 4.53 2.81
C LYS A 58 8.23 3.25 2.00
N VAL A 59 7.52 3.30 0.87
CA VAL A 59 7.45 2.17 -0.06
C VAL A 59 7.66 2.67 -1.47
N LYS A 60 8.13 1.78 -2.34
CA LYS A 60 8.20 2.05 -3.77
C LYS A 60 6.95 1.47 -4.40
N VAL A 61 6.26 2.29 -5.18
CA VAL A 61 5.02 1.89 -5.81
C VAL A 61 5.05 2.23 -7.30
N ARG A 62 4.19 1.55 -8.02
CA ARG A 62 3.96 1.77 -9.45
C ARG A 62 2.47 1.95 -9.65
N VAL A 63 2.10 2.83 -10.57
CA VAL A 63 0.71 2.99 -10.95
C VAL A 63 0.27 1.71 -11.68
N ALA A 64 -0.75 1.06 -11.15
CA ALA A 64 -1.34 -0.12 -11.77
C ALA A 64 -2.53 0.26 -12.61
N ASP A 65 -3.33 1.21 -12.14
CA ASP A 65 -4.51 1.69 -12.84
C ASP A 65 -4.83 3.10 -12.37
N ALA A 66 -5.48 3.87 -13.22
CA ALA A 66 -5.91 5.22 -12.88
C ALA A 66 -7.23 5.50 -13.58
N ASP A 67 -8.19 6.00 -12.82
CA ASP A 67 -9.49 6.40 -13.33
C ASP A 67 -9.60 7.92 -13.23
N THR A 68 -9.49 8.60 -14.37
CA THR A 68 -9.51 10.06 -14.38
C THR A 68 -10.89 10.62 -14.09
N PHE A 69 -11.94 9.86 -14.36
CA PHE A 69 -13.31 10.27 -14.06
C PHE A 69 -13.56 10.25 -12.56
N LEU A 70 -13.18 9.17 -11.89
CA LEU A 70 -13.34 9.03 -10.45
C LEU A 70 -12.18 9.64 -9.67
N LYS A 71 -11.12 10.03 -10.36
CA LYS A 71 -9.90 10.57 -9.76
C LYS A 71 -9.27 9.61 -8.75
N THR A 72 -9.32 8.33 -9.07
CA THR A 72 -8.72 7.29 -8.24
C THR A 72 -7.49 6.72 -8.92
N VAL A 73 -6.51 6.33 -8.11
CA VAL A 73 -5.29 5.69 -8.59
C VAL A 73 -5.06 4.43 -7.78
N ASP A 74 -4.79 3.34 -8.48
CA ASP A 74 -4.39 2.09 -7.85
C ASP A 74 -2.89 1.91 -8.05
N PHE A 75 -2.22 1.60 -6.96
CA PHE A 75 -0.79 1.32 -6.96
C PHE A 75 -0.52 -0.15 -6.66
N THR A 76 0.63 -0.63 -7.12
CA THR A 76 1.20 -1.89 -6.65
C THR A 76 2.58 -1.61 -6.07
N VAL A 77 2.97 -2.43 -5.10
CA VAL A 77 4.29 -2.32 -4.50
C VAL A 77 5.32 -2.90 -5.45
N VAL A 78 6.43 -2.19 -5.61
CA VAL A 78 7.57 -2.66 -6.39
C VAL A 78 8.53 -3.36 -5.45
N HIS A 79 8.79 -4.63 -5.73
CA HIS A 79 9.76 -5.41 -4.98
C HIS A 79 11.12 -5.35 -5.67
N PRO A 80 12.20 -5.32 -4.88
CA PRO A 80 13.56 -5.31 -5.43
C PRO A 80 13.91 -6.62 -6.15
#